data_36c3415987ea86ffdaa3fc279f4e65dc
#
_entry.id   36c3415987ea86ffdaa3fc279f4e65dc
#
_cell.length_a   1.000
_cell.length_b   1.000
_cell.length_c   1.000
_cell.angle_alpha   90.00
_cell.angle_beta   90.00
_cell.angle_gamma   90.00
#
_symmetry.space_group_name_H-M   'P 1'
#
loop_
_entity.id
_entity.type
_entity.pdbx_description
1 polymer ?
#
loop_
_entity_poly.entity_id
_entity_poly.type
_entity_poly.pdbx_seq_one_letter_code
_entity_poly.pdbx_strand_id
1 'polypeptide(L)'
;MIAETRTRKALRKAVFALTLTTLTLTGATPMANSSAAQAQTVSPTTTGVIVILTVKAGVTCEQVMAVMPAEIRETVQLYLKGKIREWYSRGDGRGAVFLLDTGDVAEAEAIMESLPLAKQHVMDHEYVAVGPLLPLRLLMANP
;
A
#
# COMPACT_ATOMS: atom_id res chain seq x y z
N MET A 1 -52.35 -9.45 -9.92
CA MET A 1 -52.23 -8.87 -11.27
C MET A 1 -50.75 -8.89 -11.59
N ILE A 2 -50.20 -10.00 -12.20
CA ILE A 2 -50.14 -10.24 -13.63
C ILE A 2 -49.20 -9.20 -14.27
N ALA A 3 -48.06 -9.46 -14.92
CA ALA A 3 -47.50 -10.60 -15.66
C ALA A 3 -46.02 -10.26 -15.90
N GLU A 4 -45.05 -11.15 -15.77
CA GLU A 4 -44.57 -12.06 -16.83
C GLU A 4 -44.31 -11.44 -18.21
N THR A 5 -43.09 -11.60 -18.70
CA THR A 5 -42.78 -12.17 -20.02
C THR A 5 -41.28 -12.12 -20.27
N ARG A 6 -40.56 -13.24 -20.23
CA ARG A 6 -40.21 -14.18 -21.33
C ARG A 6 -39.10 -13.65 -22.27
N THR A 7 -37.93 -14.23 -22.13
CA THR A 7 -37.25 -15.21 -23.02
C THR A 7 -37.20 -14.94 -24.53
N ARG A 8 -36.01 -15.08 -25.14
CA ARG A 8 -35.63 -15.79 -26.38
C ARG A 8 -34.14 -15.55 -26.65
N LYS A 9 -33.25 -16.49 -26.48
CA LYS A 9 -32.87 -17.65 -27.34
C LYS A 9 -32.86 -17.35 -28.84
N ALA A 10 -31.68 -17.38 -29.45
CA ALA A 10 -31.36 -17.84 -30.78
C ALA A 10 -29.84 -17.87 -30.98
N LEU A 11 -29.26 -18.88 -30.91
CA LEU A 11 -28.68 -19.99 -31.67
C LEU A 11 -28.68 -19.77 -33.18
N ARG A 12 -27.51 -19.56 -33.80
CA ARG A 12 -27.26 -19.97 -35.19
C ARG A 12 -25.80 -20.35 -35.41
N LYS A 13 -25.63 -21.63 -35.70
CA LYS A 13 -24.48 -22.27 -36.32
C LYS A 13 -24.37 -21.83 -37.79
N ALA A 14 -23.17 -21.67 -38.30
CA ALA A 14 -22.86 -22.09 -39.65
C ALA A 14 -21.36 -22.31 -39.80
N VAL A 15 -21.07 -23.50 -40.18
CA VAL A 15 -19.83 -24.09 -40.67
C VAL A 15 -19.61 -23.60 -42.10
N PHE A 16 -18.39 -23.28 -42.48
CA PHE A 16 -17.86 -23.66 -43.79
C PHE A 16 -16.33 -23.68 -43.77
N ALA A 17 -15.84 -24.84 -44.11
CA ALA A 17 -14.45 -25.10 -44.43
C ALA A 17 -14.20 -24.70 -45.90
N LEU A 18 -13.03 -24.18 -46.19
CA LEU A 18 -12.34 -24.55 -47.43
C LEU A 18 -10.85 -24.24 -47.33
N THR A 19 -10.11 -25.26 -47.59
CA THR A 19 -8.67 -25.39 -47.78
C THR A 19 -8.18 -24.55 -48.96
N LEU A 20 -7.02 -23.91 -48.84
CA LEU A 20 -6.10 -23.80 -49.95
C LEU A 20 -4.66 -23.74 -49.47
N THR A 21 -3.92 -24.73 -49.85
CA THR A 21 -2.50 -24.95 -49.77
C THR A 21 -1.77 -24.01 -50.73
N THR A 22 -0.79 -23.24 -50.28
CA THR A 22 0.31 -22.84 -51.12
C THR A 22 1.61 -22.80 -50.35
N LEU A 23 2.51 -23.42 -50.90
CA LEU A 23 3.88 -23.78 -50.67
C LEU A 23 4.83 -22.56 -50.82
N THR A 24 5.94 -22.66 -50.09
CA THR A 24 7.25 -22.02 -50.30
C THR A 24 7.44 -20.58 -49.86
N LEU A 25 8.32 -20.31 -48.93
CA LEU A 25 9.74 -19.99 -49.26
C LEU A 25 10.55 -19.90 -47.95
N THR A 26 11.57 -20.69 -47.89
CA THR A 26 12.69 -20.64 -46.96
C THR A 26 13.28 -19.24 -46.90
N GLY A 27 13.11 -18.55 -45.81
CA GLY A 27 13.86 -17.37 -45.47
C GLY A 27 14.30 -17.50 -44.00
N ALA A 28 15.52 -18.00 -43.82
CA ALA A 28 16.15 -17.99 -42.51
C ALA A 28 16.49 -16.53 -42.15
N THR A 29 15.65 -15.90 -41.43
CA THR A 29 15.99 -14.65 -40.72
C THR A 29 16.71 -15.04 -39.44
N PRO A 30 17.91 -14.49 -39.19
CA PRO A 30 18.53 -14.66 -37.88
C PRO A 30 17.64 -13.98 -36.87
N MET A 31 17.07 -14.76 -35.94
CA MET A 31 16.46 -14.26 -34.73
C MET A 31 17.56 -13.51 -33.95
N ALA A 32 17.57 -12.21 -34.09
CA ALA A 32 18.24 -11.38 -33.12
C ALA A 32 17.52 -11.63 -31.77
N ASN A 33 18.15 -12.43 -30.93
CA ASN A 33 17.81 -12.50 -29.52
C ASN A 33 18.08 -11.10 -28.94
N SER A 34 17.10 -10.24 -29.06
CA SER A 34 17.01 -9.08 -28.17
C SER A 34 16.69 -9.63 -26.80
N SER A 35 17.73 -10.04 -26.08
CA SER A 35 17.67 -10.07 -24.61
C SER A 35 17.40 -8.65 -24.18
N ALA A 36 16.12 -8.26 -24.18
CA ALA A 36 15.70 -7.14 -23.39
C ALA A 36 16.12 -7.49 -21.96
N ALA A 37 17.19 -6.83 -21.50
CA ALA A 37 17.55 -6.84 -20.10
C ALA A 37 16.30 -6.40 -19.35
N GLN A 38 15.58 -7.36 -18.82
CA GLN A 38 14.50 -7.08 -17.89
C GLN A 38 15.19 -6.41 -16.71
N ALA A 39 15.07 -5.10 -16.64
CA ALA A 39 15.37 -4.37 -15.43
C ALA A 39 14.53 -5.04 -14.35
N GLN A 40 15.16 -5.84 -13.53
CA GLN A 40 14.53 -6.41 -12.35
C GLN A 40 14.12 -5.21 -11.50
N THR A 41 12.85 -4.88 -11.51
CA THR A 41 12.27 -3.93 -10.59
C THR A 41 12.38 -4.58 -9.21
N VAL A 42 13.44 -4.25 -8.50
CA VAL A 42 13.62 -4.67 -7.12
C VAL A 42 12.53 -3.94 -6.33
N SER A 43 11.47 -4.65 -6.00
CA SER A 43 10.45 -4.12 -5.10
C SER A 43 11.12 -3.81 -3.76
N PRO A 44 10.95 -2.60 -3.23
CA PRO A 44 11.52 -2.26 -1.93
C PRO A 44 10.90 -3.16 -0.86
N THR A 45 11.75 -3.79 -0.05
CA THR A 45 11.30 -4.50 1.15
C THR A 45 10.91 -3.46 2.19
N THR A 46 9.64 -3.41 2.58
CA THR A 46 9.18 -2.55 3.67
C THR A 46 9.51 -3.19 5.01
N THR A 47 10.08 -2.41 5.92
CA THR A 47 10.49 -2.84 7.26
C THR A 47 9.94 -1.97 8.37
N GLY A 48 9.24 -0.90 8.01
CA GLY A 48 8.62 0.03 8.93
C GLY A 48 7.52 0.82 8.24
N VAL A 49 6.66 1.45 9.04
CA VAL A 49 5.68 2.43 8.56
C VAL A 49 5.85 3.72 9.36
N ILE A 50 6.11 4.81 8.66
CA ILE A 50 6.04 6.15 9.25
C ILE A 50 4.58 6.56 9.26
N VAL A 51 4.09 7.02 10.41
CA VAL A 51 2.75 7.59 10.55
C VAL A 51 2.87 9.04 10.95
N ILE A 52 2.28 9.93 10.16
CA ILE A 52 2.24 11.37 10.42
C ILE A 52 0.85 11.73 10.91
N LEU A 53 0.76 12.13 12.17
CA LEU A 53 -0.48 12.61 12.78
C LEU A 53 -0.58 14.12 12.64
N THR A 54 -1.77 14.57 12.26
CA THR A 54 -2.08 16.00 12.19
C THR A 54 -3.43 16.27 12.85
N VAL A 55 -3.49 17.26 13.74
CA VAL A 55 -4.77 17.69 14.33
C VAL A 55 -5.68 18.19 13.21
N LYS A 56 -6.90 17.67 13.15
CA LYS A 56 -7.89 18.05 12.12
C LYS A 56 -8.26 19.51 12.19
N ALA A 57 -8.60 20.07 11.06
CA ALA A 57 -9.12 21.43 10.98
C ALA A 57 -10.39 21.56 11.83
N GLY A 58 -10.47 22.63 12.64
CA GLY A 58 -11.60 22.90 13.51
C GLY A 58 -11.57 22.20 14.87
N VAL A 59 -10.62 21.28 15.11
CA VAL A 59 -10.41 20.67 16.42
C VAL A 59 -9.62 21.64 17.30
N THR A 60 -10.11 21.87 18.53
CA THR A 60 -9.46 22.77 19.48
C THR A 60 -8.39 22.04 20.29
N CYS A 61 -7.43 22.80 20.79
CA CYS A 61 -6.41 22.28 21.71
C CYS A 61 -7.05 21.61 22.94
N GLU A 62 -8.13 22.18 23.48
CA GLU A 62 -8.83 21.65 24.63
C GLU A 62 -9.40 20.24 24.37
N GLN A 63 -10.00 20.01 23.18
CA GLN A 63 -10.48 18.69 22.77
C GLN A 63 -9.36 17.66 22.71
N VAL A 64 -8.21 18.01 22.15
CA VAL A 64 -7.03 17.14 22.13
C VAL A 64 -6.52 16.86 23.53
N MET A 65 -6.38 17.89 24.37
CA MET A 65 -5.83 17.77 25.72
C MET A 65 -6.73 16.96 26.65
N ALA A 66 -8.05 16.94 26.43
CA ALA A 66 -8.98 16.12 27.20
C ALA A 66 -8.71 14.61 27.04
N VAL A 67 -8.23 14.19 25.87
CA VAL A 67 -7.92 12.78 25.53
C VAL A 67 -6.46 12.43 25.80
N MET A 68 -5.56 13.41 25.81
CA MET A 68 -4.12 13.23 25.87
C MET A 68 -3.60 12.31 26.98
N PRO A 69 -4.13 12.35 28.24
CA PRO A 69 -3.64 11.46 29.30
C PRO A 69 -3.90 9.97 29.01
N ALA A 70 -4.98 9.64 28.31
CA ALA A 70 -5.27 8.27 27.87
C ALA A 70 -4.37 7.91 26.65
N GLU A 71 -4.24 8.82 25.71
CA GLU A 71 -3.38 8.66 24.54
C GLU A 71 -1.94 8.32 24.92
N ILE A 72 -1.35 9.11 25.81
CA ILE A 72 0.03 8.88 26.26
C ILE A 72 0.19 7.50 26.88
N ARG A 73 -0.75 7.07 27.74
CA ARG A 73 -0.66 5.75 28.39
C ARG A 73 -0.68 4.61 27.34
N GLU A 74 -1.62 4.64 26.39
CA GLU A 74 -1.72 3.61 25.37
C GLU A 74 -0.52 3.62 24.42
N THR A 75 -0.05 4.80 24.02
CA THR A 75 1.15 4.96 23.19
C THR A 75 2.39 4.38 23.88
N VAL A 76 2.59 4.66 25.18
CA VAL A 76 3.69 4.07 25.97
C VAL A 76 3.58 2.55 26.03
N GLN A 77 2.37 2.00 26.18
CA GLN A 77 2.17 0.55 26.14
C GLN A 77 2.56 -0.06 24.78
N LEU A 78 2.23 0.59 23.68
CA LEU A 78 2.63 0.14 22.34
C LEU A 78 4.15 0.18 22.16
N TYR A 79 4.80 1.22 22.68
CA TYR A 79 6.26 1.33 22.66
C TYR A 79 6.92 0.20 23.48
N LEU A 80 6.47 -0.03 24.69
CA LEU A 80 7.00 -1.09 25.57
C LEU A 80 6.78 -2.51 24.99
N LYS A 81 5.74 -2.68 24.14
CA LYS A 81 5.49 -3.92 23.40
C LYS A 81 6.29 -4.02 22.10
N GLY A 82 7.13 -3.02 21.79
CA GLY A 82 7.94 -2.97 20.58
C GLY A 82 7.14 -2.71 19.28
N LYS A 83 5.89 -2.25 19.38
CA LYS A 83 5.09 -1.89 18.20
C LYS A 83 5.46 -0.52 17.63
N ILE A 84 5.97 0.36 18.46
CA ILE A 84 6.50 1.67 18.10
C ILE A 84 8.01 1.63 18.32
N ARG A 85 8.80 1.92 17.28
CA ARG A 85 10.26 2.07 17.41
C ARG A 85 10.64 3.45 17.94
N GLU A 86 10.04 4.47 17.37
CA GLU A 86 10.35 5.86 17.66
C GLU A 86 9.11 6.72 17.50
N TRP A 87 9.05 7.83 18.25
CA TRP A 87 8.04 8.86 18.06
C TRP A 87 8.62 10.25 18.36
N TYR A 88 8.04 11.24 17.70
CA TYR A 88 8.48 12.62 17.81
C TYR A 88 7.29 13.56 17.78
N SER A 89 7.35 14.65 18.55
CA SER A 89 6.44 15.78 18.34
C SER A 89 6.83 16.53 17.08
N ARG A 90 5.86 16.95 16.31
CA ARG A 90 6.10 17.80 15.15
C ARG A 90 6.55 19.19 15.61
N GLY A 91 7.53 19.79 14.93
CA GLY A 91 8.05 21.11 15.26
C GLY A 91 7.04 22.27 15.09
N ASP A 92 5.95 22.03 14.32
CA ASP A 92 4.85 22.97 14.18
C ASP A 92 3.79 22.86 15.30
N GLY A 93 3.98 21.95 16.25
CA GLY A 93 3.06 21.72 17.36
C GLY A 93 1.71 21.11 16.97
N ARG A 94 1.53 20.67 15.71
CA ARG A 94 0.24 20.23 15.17
C ARG A 94 0.05 18.72 15.19
N GLY A 95 0.90 17.96 15.85
CA GLY A 95 0.79 16.52 15.90
C GLY A 95 2.09 15.83 16.24
N ALA A 96 2.18 14.57 15.81
CA ALA A 96 3.32 13.70 16.08
C ALA A 96 3.70 12.88 14.85
N VAL A 97 4.90 12.31 14.86
CA VAL A 97 5.38 11.35 13.88
C VAL A 97 5.79 10.08 14.61
N PHE A 98 5.35 8.94 14.12
CA PHE A 98 5.70 7.63 14.65
C PHE A 98 6.45 6.82 13.61
N LEU A 99 7.39 6.00 14.05
CA LEU A 99 7.94 4.90 13.27
C LEU A 99 7.46 3.59 13.90
N LEU A 100 6.59 2.87 13.20
CA LEU A 100 6.05 1.58 13.67
C LEU A 100 6.95 0.42 13.22
N ASP A 101 6.99 -0.64 14.05
CA ASP A 101 7.73 -1.87 13.78
C ASP A 101 6.87 -2.88 13.01
N THR A 102 6.40 -2.47 11.86
CA THR A 102 5.70 -3.31 10.89
C THR A 102 5.98 -2.82 9.48
N GLY A 103 6.09 -3.73 8.53
CA GLY A 103 6.17 -3.41 7.10
C GLY A 103 4.80 -3.35 6.40
N ASP A 104 3.73 -3.63 7.13
CA ASP A 104 2.36 -3.68 6.61
C ASP A 104 1.58 -2.43 7.04
N VAL A 105 1.11 -1.67 6.05
CA VAL A 105 0.31 -0.46 6.27
C VAL A 105 -1.02 -0.78 6.95
N ALA A 106 -1.66 -1.90 6.61
CA ALA A 106 -2.93 -2.27 7.23
C ALA A 106 -2.76 -2.63 8.73
N GLU A 107 -1.65 -3.27 9.11
CA GLU A 107 -1.32 -3.48 10.52
C GLU A 107 -1.03 -2.13 11.21
N ALA A 108 -0.32 -1.23 10.56
CA ALA A 108 -0.03 0.10 11.09
C ALA A 108 -1.33 0.90 11.34
N GLU A 109 -2.25 0.88 10.40
CA GLU A 109 -3.58 1.49 10.54
C GLU A 109 -4.33 0.91 11.75
N ALA A 110 -4.40 -0.42 11.86
CA ALA A 110 -5.07 -1.08 12.98
C ALA A 110 -4.46 -0.69 14.35
N ILE A 111 -3.13 -0.56 14.43
CA ILE A 111 -2.44 -0.10 15.64
C ILE A 111 -2.87 1.34 15.97
N MET A 112 -2.80 2.26 15.01
CA MET A 112 -3.09 3.67 15.25
C MET A 112 -4.57 3.93 15.54
N GLU A 113 -5.48 3.25 14.84
CA GLU A 113 -6.93 3.33 15.09
C GLU A 113 -7.34 2.79 16.46
N SER A 114 -6.49 2.00 17.11
CA SER A 114 -6.71 1.54 18.48
C SER A 114 -6.51 2.62 19.53
N LEU A 115 -5.84 3.72 19.18
CA LEU A 115 -5.48 4.80 20.09
C LEU A 115 -6.65 5.77 20.39
N PRO A 116 -6.69 6.38 21.58
CA PRO A 116 -7.81 7.25 21.98
C PRO A 116 -8.04 8.46 21.08
N LEU A 117 -7.01 9.13 20.57
CA LEU A 117 -7.18 10.28 19.67
C LEU A 117 -7.80 9.88 18.32
N ALA A 118 -7.43 8.70 17.80
CA ALA A 118 -8.03 8.14 16.59
C ALA A 118 -9.51 7.82 16.81
N LYS A 119 -9.85 7.16 17.91
CA LYS A 119 -11.24 6.85 18.29
C LYS A 119 -12.13 8.08 18.44
N GLN A 120 -11.57 9.21 18.82
CA GLN A 120 -12.28 10.48 18.91
C GLN A 120 -12.29 11.24 17.57
N HIS A 121 -11.68 10.69 16.52
CA HIS A 121 -11.62 11.27 15.17
C HIS A 121 -11.07 12.71 15.13
N VAL A 122 -10.17 13.07 16.06
CA VAL A 122 -9.60 14.41 16.16
C VAL A 122 -8.28 14.57 15.38
N MET A 123 -7.74 13.47 14.84
CA MET A 123 -6.49 13.44 14.08
C MET A 123 -6.71 12.92 12.67
N ASP A 124 -5.94 13.46 11.72
CA ASP A 124 -5.70 12.85 10.42
C ASP A 124 -4.41 12.03 10.48
N HIS A 125 -4.39 10.91 9.78
CA HIS A 125 -3.26 9.99 9.72
C HIS A 125 -2.78 9.86 8.27
N GLU A 126 -1.48 10.00 8.05
CA GLU A 126 -0.81 9.68 6.79
C GLU A 126 0.17 8.55 7.06
N TYR A 127 0.13 7.51 6.22
CA TYR A 127 0.96 6.30 6.36
C TYR A 127 1.95 6.21 5.21
N VAL A 128 3.24 6.10 5.53
CA VAL A 128 4.32 5.95 4.56
C VAL A 128 5.11 4.69 4.87
N ALA A 129 4.95 3.66 4.04
CA ALA A 129 5.77 2.45 4.16
C ALA A 129 7.23 2.76 3.81
N VAL A 130 8.16 2.34 4.65
CA VAL A 130 9.58 2.59 4.50
C VAL A 130 10.40 1.32 4.63
N GLY A 131 11.56 1.32 4.01
CA GLY A 131 12.49 0.20 4.05
C GLY A 131 13.94 0.67 3.88
N PRO A 132 14.89 -0.26 3.81
CA PRO A 132 16.28 0.05 3.59
C PRO A 132 16.48 0.89 2.31
N LEU A 133 17.40 1.82 2.35
CA LEU A 133 17.72 2.67 1.21
C LEU A 133 18.23 1.81 0.04
N LEU A 134 17.42 1.72 -1.04
CA LEU A 134 17.70 0.86 -2.20
C LEU A 134 19.11 1.05 -2.81
N PRO A 135 19.62 2.27 -2.98
CA PRO A 135 20.98 2.48 -3.53
C PRO A 135 22.08 1.80 -2.74
N LEU A 136 21.92 1.55 -1.44
CA LEU A 136 22.94 0.85 -0.63
C LEU A 136 23.14 -0.59 -1.07
N ARG A 137 22.13 -1.24 -1.66
CA ARG A 137 22.27 -2.59 -2.22
C ARG A 137 23.25 -2.64 -3.41
N LEU A 138 23.36 -1.55 -4.17
CA LEU A 138 24.28 -1.45 -5.29
C LEU A 138 25.75 -1.47 -4.82
N LEU A 139 26.03 -0.96 -3.61
CA LEU A 139 27.37 -1.02 -3.02
C LEU A 139 27.76 -2.41 -2.54
N MET A 140 26.75 -3.26 -2.26
CA MET A 140 26.97 -4.62 -1.78
C MET A 140 26.92 -5.68 -2.90
N ALA A 141 26.49 -5.31 -4.09
CA ALA A 141 26.33 -6.21 -5.23
C ALA A 141 27.60 -6.38 -6.08
N ASN A 142 28.67 -5.63 -5.79
CA ASN A 142 30.00 -5.77 -6.40
C ASN A 142 31.02 -6.13 -5.31
N PRO A 143 31.40 -7.41 -5.19
CA PRO A 143 32.63 -7.79 -4.47
C PRO A 143 33.87 -7.40 -5.26
#